data_3bc1c8ddc18c6049c259ff91fcb03346
#
_entry.id   3bc1c8ddc18c6049c259ff91fcb03346
#
_cell.length_a   1.000
_cell.length_b   1.000
_cell.length_c   1.000
_cell.angle_alpha   90.00
_cell.angle_beta   90.00
_cell.angle_gamma   90.00
#
_symmetry.space_group_name_H-M   'P 1'
#
loop_
_entity.id
_entity.type
_entity.pdbx_description
1 polymer ?
#
loop_
_entity_poly.entity_id
_entity_poly.type
_entity_poly.pdbx_seq_one_letter_code
_entity_poly.pdbx_strand_id
1 'polypeptide(L)'
;MVENSVVRIRNVDIFQQNHLVLSDVNLHIDKGDFVWLIGQTGSGKSSLLKVIYGDLNIATGLGHACGYDLNNIKSKDIPYLRRKLGIVFQDFQLLTDRSVEQNLQFVMRATGWTDKKLIADRSLDVLEKVGLRSKLKKMPHELSGGEQQRVVIARALLNDPEIILADEPTGNLDPDTSEEIVLLLKQISQSGTAVLIATHDYHIIRTFPSRIIKCDNGKVLEDAKIA
;
A
#
# COMPACT_ATOMS: atom_id res chain seq x y z
N MET A 1 -11.39 5.59 -22.52
CA MET A 1 -11.47 4.67 -21.38
C MET A 1 -10.11 4.57 -20.67
N VAL A 2 -9.55 5.69 -20.21
CA VAL A 2 -8.26 5.79 -19.49
C VAL A 2 -8.43 6.49 -18.14
N GLU A 3 -9.59 7.07 -17.86
CA GLU A 3 -9.78 7.99 -16.71
C GLU A 3 -9.83 7.33 -15.34
N ASN A 4 -9.99 6.01 -15.21
CA ASN A 4 -10.12 5.34 -13.89
C ASN A 4 -8.91 4.51 -13.46
N SER A 5 -7.95 4.25 -14.37
CA SER A 5 -6.82 3.35 -14.11
C SER A 5 -5.77 4.00 -13.22
N VAL A 6 -5.50 3.38 -12.06
CA VAL A 6 -4.47 3.82 -11.12
C VAL A 6 -3.14 3.11 -11.38
N VAL A 7 -3.18 1.80 -11.70
CA VAL A 7 -1.99 1.02 -12.08
C VAL A 7 -2.27 0.25 -13.36
N ARG A 8 -1.33 0.30 -14.29
CA ARG A 8 -1.37 -0.45 -15.55
C ARG A 8 0.03 -0.94 -15.91
N ILE A 9 0.21 -2.25 -15.92
CA ILE A 9 1.45 -2.93 -16.27
C ILE A 9 1.13 -3.89 -17.41
N ARG A 10 1.95 -3.90 -18.49
CA ARG A 10 1.78 -4.77 -19.66
C ARG A 10 3.11 -5.35 -20.13
N ASN A 11 3.18 -6.67 -20.20
CA ASN A 11 4.32 -7.45 -20.69
C ASN A 11 5.65 -7.05 -20.02
N VAL A 12 5.62 -6.79 -18.69
CA VAL A 12 6.78 -6.33 -17.93
C VAL A 12 7.51 -7.51 -17.31
N ASP A 13 8.84 -7.54 -17.49
CA ASP A 13 9.72 -8.42 -16.74
C ASP A 13 10.28 -7.67 -15.53
N ILE A 14 10.20 -8.28 -14.36
CA ILE A 14 10.66 -7.70 -13.10
C ILE A 14 11.93 -8.42 -12.65
N PHE A 15 13.00 -7.65 -12.54
CA PHE A 15 14.29 -8.11 -12.07
C PHE A 15 14.59 -7.59 -10.68
N GLN A 16 15.23 -8.42 -9.87
CA GLN A 16 15.91 -8.00 -8.65
C GLN A 16 17.40 -8.20 -8.84
N GLN A 17 18.15 -7.12 -8.96
CA GLN A 17 19.50 -7.13 -9.49
C GLN A 17 19.53 -7.78 -10.90
N ASN A 18 20.22 -8.90 -11.07
CA ASN A 18 20.31 -9.64 -12.34
C ASN A 18 19.40 -10.89 -12.38
N HIS A 19 18.56 -11.10 -11.36
CA HIS A 19 17.67 -12.26 -11.28
C HIS A 19 16.26 -11.90 -11.75
N LEU A 20 15.76 -12.63 -12.74
CA LEU A 20 14.38 -12.51 -13.20
C LEU A 20 13.45 -13.09 -12.13
N VAL A 21 12.61 -12.24 -11.53
CA VAL A 21 11.67 -12.61 -10.46
C VAL A 21 10.28 -12.91 -11.02
N LEU A 22 9.79 -12.03 -11.90
CA LEU A 22 8.49 -12.19 -12.56
C LEU A 22 8.66 -11.84 -14.04
N SER A 23 8.05 -12.63 -14.92
CA SER A 23 8.10 -12.45 -16.36
C SER A 23 6.73 -12.22 -16.95
N ASP A 24 6.67 -11.37 -17.97
CA ASP A 24 5.46 -11.09 -18.74
C ASP A 24 4.28 -10.64 -17.85
N VAL A 25 4.57 -9.76 -16.88
CA VAL A 25 3.57 -9.27 -15.93
C VAL A 25 2.54 -8.40 -16.64
N ASN A 26 1.27 -8.76 -16.45
CA ASN A 26 0.13 -7.97 -16.86
C ASN A 26 -0.71 -7.68 -15.60
N LEU A 27 -1.01 -6.41 -15.33
CA LEU A 27 -1.74 -5.97 -14.15
C LEU A 27 -2.53 -4.71 -14.46
N HIS A 28 -3.78 -4.68 -14.01
CA HIS A 28 -4.63 -3.50 -14.10
C HIS A 28 -5.37 -3.29 -12.79
N ILE A 29 -5.32 -2.07 -12.24
CA ILE A 29 -6.04 -1.66 -11.03
C ILE A 29 -6.70 -0.31 -11.28
N ASP A 30 -8.01 -0.24 -11.03
CA ASP A 30 -8.81 0.98 -11.13
C ASP A 30 -9.04 1.62 -9.75
N LYS A 31 -9.48 2.87 -9.74
CA LYS A 31 -9.89 3.58 -8.50
C LYS A 31 -10.98 2.80 -7.78
N GLY A 32 -10.83 2.66 -6.46
CA GLY A 32 -11.79 1.95 -5.63
C GLY A 32 -11.68 0.43 -5.68
N ASP A 33 -10.79 -0.14 -6.50
CA ASP A 33 -10.54 -1.58 -6.48
C ASP A 33 -10.00 -2.03 -5.12
N PHE A 34 -10.48 -3.19 -4.64
CA PHE A 34 -9.89 -3.91 -3.53
C PHE A 34 -9.37 -5.24 -4.06
N VAL A 35 -8.05 -5.43 -4.04
CA VAL A 35 -7.38 -6.53 -4.73
C VAL A 35 -6.44 -7.28 -3.78
N TRP A 36 -6.55 -8.60 -3.77
CA TRP A 36 -5.60 -9.49 -3.11
C TRP A 36 -4.46 -9.86 -4.06
N LEU A 37 -3.22 -9.68 -3.63
CA LEU A 37 -2.01 -10.19 -4.28
C LEU A 37 -1.49 -11.36 -3.47
N ILE A 38 -1.71 -12.58 -3.96
CA ILE A 38 -1.38 -13.81 -3.24
C ILE A 38 -0.18 -14.53 -3.85
N GLY A 39 0.41 -15.41 -3.09
CA GLY A 39 1.53 -16.27 -3.52
C GLY A 39 2.42 -16.64 -2.35
N GLN A 40 3.22 -17.67 -2.52
CA GLN A 40 4.19 -18.12 -1.51
C GLN A 40 5.22 -17.02 -1.18
N THR A 41 5.86 -17.12 -0.03
CA THR A 41 7.01 -16.28 0.30
C THR A 41 8.08 -16.41 -0.78
N GLY A 42 8.61 -15.28 -1.26
CA GLY A 42 9.57 -15.27 -2.37
C GLY A 42 8.97 -15.35 -3.78
N SER A 43 7.65 -15.43 -3.95
CA SER A 43 7.00 -15.51 -5.28
C SER A 43 7.03 -14.23 -6.11
N GLY A 44 7.56 -13.11 -5.56
CA GLY A 44 7.68 -11.84 -6.28
C GLY A 44 6.64 -10.78 -5.91
N LYS A 45 5.75 -11.01 -4.94
CA LYS A 45 4.73 -10.03 -4.49
C LYS A 45 5.35 -8.67 -4.15
N SER A 46 6.33 -8.65 -3.23
CA SER A 46 7.01 -7.41 -2.83
C SER A 46 7.80 -6.78 -3.97
N SER A 47 8.33 -7.57 -4.92
CA SER A 47 9.01 -7.02 -6.11
C SER A 47 8.02 -6.33 -7.04
N LEU A 48 6.81 -6.86 -7.20
CA LEU A 48 5.75 -6.19 -7.95
C LEU A 48 5.32 -4.87 -7.29
N LEU A 49 5.14 -4.86 -5.96
CA LEU A 49 4.87 -3.63 -5.22
C LEU A 49 5.99 -2.60 -5.42
N LYS A 50 7.26 -3.03 -5.36
CA LYS A 50 8.45 -2.18 -5.57
C LYS A 50 8.48 -1.52 -6.94
N VAL A 51 8.05 -2.21 -7.98
CA VAL A 51 7.88 -1.61 -9.31
C VAL A 51 6.82 -0.50 -9.27
N ILE A 52 5.67 -0.74 -8.66
CA ILE A 52 4.56 0.23 -8.63
C ILE A 52 4.97 1.53 -7.91
N TYR A 53 5.76 1.45 -6.80
CA TYR A 53 6.20 2.66 -6.11
C TYR A 53 7.60 3.17 -6.54
N GLY A 54 8.13 2.65 -7.67
CA GLY A 54 9.34 3.16 -8.30
C GLY A 54 10.63 2.86 -7.52
N ASP A 55 10.72 1.71 -6.84
CA ASP A 55 11.94 1.22 -6.19
C ASP A 55 12.70 0.22 -7.08
N LEU A 56 11.98 -0.47 -7.97
CA LEU A 56 12.54 -1.29 -9.03
C LEU A 56 12.18 -0.70 -10.39
N ASN A 57 13.17 -0.64 -11.27
CA ASN A 57 12.99 -0.15 -12.64
C ASN A 57 12.33 -1.20 -13.52
N ILE A 58 11.58 -0.75 -14.52
CA ILE A 58 11.03 -1.56 -15.60
C ILE A 58 12.04 -1.60 -16.75
N ALA A 59 12.45 -2.79 -17.16
CA ALA A 59 13.37 -3.00 -18.28
C ALA A 59 12.64 -3.29 -19.60
N THR A 60 11.47 -3.95 -19.55
CA THR A 60 10.67 -4.39 -20.71
C THR A 60 9.22 -3.99 -20.51
N GLY A 61 8.42 -4.02 -21.57
CA GLY A 61 6.99 -3.75 -21.52
C GLY A 61 6.63 -2.29 -21.21
N LEU A 62 5.44 -2.06 -20.67
CA LEU A 62 4.90 -0.74 -20.36
C LEU A 62 4.33 -0.74 -18.93
N GLY A 63 4.71 0.27 -18.13
CA GLY A 63 4.21 0.43 -16.78
C GLY A 63 3.79 1.86 -16.48
N HIS A 64 2.60 2.01 -15.91
CA HIS A 64 2.08 3.29 -15.44
C HIS A 64 1.51 3.12 -14.03
N ALA A 65 1.76 4.10 -13.16
CA ALA A 65 1.14 4.17 -11.83
C ALA A 65 0.83 5.64 -11.49
N CYS A 66 -0.39 5.91 -11.06
CA CYS A 66 -0.85 7.24 -10.60
C CYS A 66 -0.50 8.37 -11.57
N GLY A 67 -0.62 8.12 -12.89
CA GLY A 67 -0.32 9.07 -13.97
C GLY A 67 1.16 9.22 -14.32
N TYR A 68 2.05 8.43 -13.73
CA TYR A 68 3.49 8.40 -14.06
C TYR A 68 3.81 7.23 -14.99
N ASP A 69 4.63 7.48 -16.01
CA ASP A 69 5.28 6.46 -16.83
C ASP A 69 6.49 5.88 -16.06
N LEU A 70 6.35 4.64 -15.59
CA LEU A 70 7.38 3.97 -14.80
C LEU A 70 8.62 3.58 -15.63
N ASN A 71 8.49 3.49 -16.96
CA ASN A 71 9.60 3.18 -17.85
C ASN A 71 10.60 4.35 -17.93
N ASN A 72 10.10 5.58 -17.84
CA ASN A 72 10.87 6.80 -18.06
C ASN A 72 10.91 7.71 -16.82
N ILE A 73 10.44 7.23 -15.66
CA ILE A 73 10.41 8.03 -14.43
C ILE A 73 11.83 8.41 -14.00
N LYS A 74 12.03 9.71 -13.80
CA LYS A 74 13.33 10.23 -13.31
C LYS A 74 13.39 10.15 -11.79
N SER A 75 14.57 9.96 -11.23
CA SER A 75 14.77 9.89 -9.77
C SER A 75 14.16 11.08 -9.01
N LYS A 76 14.18 12.27 -9.62
CA LYS A 76 13.56 13.48 -9.05
C LYS A 76 12.02 13.42 -8.98
N ASP A 77 11.37 12.58 -9.80
CA ASP A 77 9.92 12.47 -9.91
C ASP A 77 9.36 11.34 -9.01
N ILE A 78 10.21 10.39 -8.59
CA ILE A 78 9.83 9.30 -7.68
C ILE A 78 9.19 9.80 -6.38
N PRO A 79 9.70 10.84 -5.68
CA PRO A 79 9.02 11.39 -4.50
C PRO A 79 7.59 11.87 -4.78
N TYR A 80 7.32 12.41 -5.96
CA TYR A 80 5.98 12.85 -6.34
C TYR A 80 5.04 11.68 -6.66
N LEU A 81 5.54 10.63 -7.33
CA LEU A 81 4.80 9.37 -7.46
C LEU A 81 4.46 8.83 -6.06
N ARG A 82 5.44 8.71 -5.16
CA ARG A 82 5.24 8.16 -3.81
C ARG A 82 4.26 8.97 -2.95
N ARG A 83 4.06 10.27 -3.21
CA ARG A 83 3.01 11.07 -2.55
C ARG A 83 1.60 10.66 -2.93
N LYS A 84 1.44 10.07 -4.12
CA LYS A 84 0.15 9.54 -4.60
C LYS A 84 -0.12 8.11 -4.17
N LEU A 85 0.81 7.50 -3.43
CA LEU A 85 0.73 6.14 -2.93
C LEU A 85 0.69 6.16 -1.40
N GLY A 86 -0.15 5.33 -0.81
CA GLY A 86 -0.06 4.95 0.59
C GLY A 86 0.69 3.63 0.70
N ILE A 87 1.74 3.54 1.53
CA ILE A 87 2.47 2.29 1.72
C ILE A 87 2.30 1.82 3.16
N VAL A 88 1.87 0.57 3.32
CA VAL A 88 1.63 -0.10 4.59
C VAL A 88 2.51 -1.34 4.65
N PHE A 89 3.46 -1.39 5.59
CA PHE A 89 4.36 -2.52 5.79
C PHE A 89 3.95 -3.38 6.98
N GLN A 90 4.43 -4.62 7.02
CA GLN A 90 4.19 -5.56 8.10
C GLN A 90 4.77 -5.12 9.45
N ASP A 91 5.95 -4.48 9.45
CA ASP A 91 6.74 -4.11 10.62
C ASP A 91 6.47 -2.67 11.12
N PHE A 92 5.30 -2.13 10.86
CA PHE A 92 4.79 -0.80 11.21
C PHE A 92 5.69 0.37 10.76
N GLN A 93 7.01 0.30 10.93
CA GLN A 93 7.98 1.35 10.61
C GLN A 93 7.60 2.72 11.19
N LEU A 94 7.11 2.74 12.43
CA LEU A 94 6.87 3.95 13.18
C LEU A 94 8.18 4.43 13.83
N LEU A 95 8.37 5.74 13.85
CA LEU A 95 9.48 6.38 14.56
C LEU A 95 9.20 6.24 16.06
N THR A 96 9.97 5.39 16.74
CA THR A 96 9.73 5.00 18.14
C THR A 96 10.06 6.09 19.17
N ASP A 97 10.88 7.06 18.76
CA ASP A 97 11.27 8.26 19.51
C ASP A 97 10.25 9.41 19.39
N ARG A 98 9.15 9.20 18.69
CA ARG A 98 8.14 10.21 18.36
C ARG A 98 6.73 9.75 18.66
N SER A 99 5.89 10.69 19.14
CA SER A 99 4.46 10.43 19.31
C SER A 99 3.76 10.15 17.98
N VAL A 100 2.52 9.64 18.04
CA VAL A 100 1.65 9.46 16.86
C VAL A 100 1.55 10.74 16.05
N GLU A 101 1.25 11.86 16.70
CA GLU A 101 1.20 13.18 16.03
C GLU A 101 2.50 13.51 15.31
N GLN A 102 3.63 13.32 15.97
CA GLN A 102 4.94 13.63 15.39
C GLN A 102 5.31 12.70 14.23
N ASN A 103 4.89 11.43 14.28
CA ASN A 103 5.02 10.49 13.16
C ASN A 103 4.26 10.99 11.91
N LEU A 104 3.01 11.43 12.09
CA LEU A 104 2.20 11.97 10.99
C LEU A 104 2.76 13.29 10.46
N GLN A 105 3.10 14.22 11.36
CA GLN A 105 3.69 15.51 10.99
C GLN A 105 5.02 15.38 10.26
N PHE A 106 5.84 14.39 10.62
CA PHE A 106 7.11 14.13 9.95
C PHE A 106 6.89 13.84 8.45
N VAL A 107 5.94 12.98 8.12
CA VAL A 107 5.64 12.63 6.72
C VAL A 107 5.08 13.84 5.98
N MET A 108 4.12 14.57 6.55
CA MET A 108 3.57 15.77 5.91
C MET A 108 4.63 16.80 5.60
N ARG A 109 5.54 17.11 6.55
CA ARG A 109 6.65 18.05 6.33
C ARG A 109 7.61 17.54 5.25
N ALA A 110 7.96 16.24 5.26
CA ALA A 110 8.80 15.63 4.23
C ALA A 110 8.16 15.67 2.84
N THR A 111 6.82 15.72 2.77
CA THR A 111 6.07 15.84 1.52
C THR A 111 5.69 17.28 1.15
N GLY A 112 6.22 18.30 1.87
CA GLY A 112 6.13 19.70 1.49
C GLY A 112 5.01 20.49 2.16
N TRP A 113 4.33 19.93 3.16
CA TRP A 113 3.36 20.69 3.95
C TRP A 113 4.08 21.68 4.87
N THR A 114 3.67 22.95 4.86
CA THR A 114 4.30 24.03 5.64
C THR A 114 3.35 24.67 6.66
N ASP A 115 2.05 24.67 6.37
CA ASP A 115 1.04 25.28 7.25
C ASP A 115 0.79 24.40 8.48
N LYS A 116 1.11 24.93 9.67
CA LYS A 116 0.98 24.23 10.95
C LYS A 116 -0.46 23.87 11.29
N LYS A 117 -1.44 24.72 10.91
CA LYS A 117 -2.85 24.48 11.18
C LYS A 117 -3.38 23.34 10.30
N LEU A 118 -3.11 23.40 9.00
CA LEU A 118 -3.48 22.34 8.06
C LEU A 118 -2.86 20.98 8.44
N ILE A 119 -1.60 20.97 8.90
CA ILE A 119 -0.92 19.76 9.40
C ILE A 119 -1.64 19.19 10.64
N ALA A 120 -2.01 20.05 11.59
CA ALA A 120 -2.72 19.62 12.78
C ALA A 120 -4.11 19.07 12.46
N ASP A 121 -4.88 19.79 11.64
CA ASP A 121 -6.23 19.42 11.22
C ASP A 121 -6.20 18.08 10.43
N ARG A 122 -5.23 17.91 9.52
CA ARG A 122 -5.05 16.68 8.76
C ARG A 122 -4.65 15.49 9.64
N SER A 123 -3.80 15.71 10.64
CA SER A 123 -3.44 14.66 11.60
C SER A 123 -4.68 14.14 12.34
N LEU A 124 -5.57 15.03 12.76
CA LEU A 124 -6.82 14.65 13.42
C LEU A 124 -7.79 13.93 12.48
N ASP A 125 -7.95 14.43 11.24
CA ASP A 125 -8.80 13.83 10.23
C ASP A 125 -8.43 12.38 9.93
N VAL A 126 -7.14 12.11 9.64
CA VAL A 126 -6.71 10.74 9.34
C VAL A 126 -6.78 9.81 10.56
N LEU A 127 -6.55 10.32 11.77
CA LEU A 127 -6.71 9.53 12.99
C LEU A 127 -8.17 9.23 13.30
N GLU A 128 -9.08 10.13 12.98
CA GLU A 128 -10.53 9.89 13.10
C GLU A 128 -10.99 8.79 12.13
N LYS A 129 -10.51 8.82 10.88
CA LYS A 129 -10.79 7.78 9.86
C LYS A 129 -10.38 6.37 10.29
N VAL A 130 -9.35 6.26 11.12
CA VAL A 130 -8.87 4.96 11.64
C VAL A 130 -9.32 4.68 13.08
N GLY A 131 -10.17 5.54 13.67
CA GLY A 131 -10.70 5.36 15.04
C GLY A 131 -9.71 5.65 16.17
N LEU A 132 -8.64 6.44 15.93
CA LEU A 132 -7.56 6.67 16.89
C LEU A 132 -7.38 8.15 17.29
N ARG A 133 -8.41 8.99 17.14
CA ARG A 133 -8.33 10.43 17.46
C ARG A 133 -7.80 10.71 18.88
N SER A 134 -8.20 9.89 19.86
CA SER A 134 -7.76 10.03 21.26
C SER A 134 -6.30 9.63 21.51
N LYS A 135 -5.65 8.98 20.55
CA LYS A 135 -4.28 8.46 20.67
C LYS A 135 -3.20 9.40 20.12
N LEU A 136 -3.58 10.61 19.67
CA LEU A 136 -2.69 11.58 19.02
C LEU A 136 -1.36 11.82 19.74
N LYS A 137 -1.37 11.89 21.08
CA LYS A 137 -0.18 12.19 21.91
C LYS A 137 0.54 10.94 22.41
N LYS A 138 0.04 9.75 22.11
CA LYS A 138 0.65 8.50 22.54
C LYS A 138 1.95 8.21 21.77
N MET A 139 2.85 7.52 22.45
CA MET A 139 4.06 6.96 21.81
C MET A 139 3.75 5.58 21.22
N PRO A 140 4.47 5.13 20.18
CA PRO A 140 4.23 3.82 19.58
C PRO A 140 4.22 2.65 20.57
N HIS A 141 5.09 2.65 21.57
CA HIS A 141 5.17 1.60 22.58
C HIS A 141 3.99 1.59 23.59
N GLU A 142 3.16 2.63 23.60
CA GLU A 142 1.93 2.71 24.39
C GLU A 142 0.69 2.19 23.63
N LEU A 143 0.86 1.76 22.38
CA LEU A 143 -0.19 1.29 21.49
C LEU A 143 -0.14 -0.23 21.34
N SER A 144 -1.32 -0.87 21.22
CA SER A 144 -1.39 -2.28 20.79
C SER A 144 -0.89 -2.43 19.35
N GLY A 145 -0.59 -3.66 18.90
CA GLY A 145 -0.19 -3.94 17.51
C GLY A 145 -1.23 -3.45 16.50
N GLY A 146 -2.50 -3.71 16.75
CA GLY A 146 -3.60 -3.24 15.90
C GLY A 146 -3.72 -1.71 15.88
N GLU A 147 -3.51 -1.03 17.02
CA GLU A 147 -3.47 0.44 17.06
C GLU A 147 -2.26 0.99 16.30
N GLN A 148 -1.09 0.36 16.41
CA GLN A 148 0.09 0.75 15.62
C GLN A 148 -0.19 0.61 14.12
N GLN A 149 -0.82 -0.50 13.69
CA GLN A 149 -1.18 -0.69 12.28
C GLN A 149 -2.19 0.33 11.79
N ARG A 150 -3.18 0.69 12.61
CA ARG A 150 -4.11 1.79 12.29
C ARG A 150 -3.39 3.14 12.14
N VAL A 151 -2.36 3.41 12.95
CA VAL A 151 -1.51 4.62 12.78
C VAL A 151 -0.74 4.57 11.46
N VAL A 152 -0.22 3.40 11.06
CA VAL A 152 0.45 3.22 9.75
C VAL A 152 -0.52 3.48 8.60
N ILE A 153 -1.77 2.99 8.70
CA ILE A 153 -2.81 3.28 7.71
C ILE A 153 -3.15 4.78 7.70
N ALA A 154 -3.30 5.42 8.86
CA ALA A 154 -3.50 6.87 8.95
C ALA A 154 -2.37 7.64 8.27
N ARG A 155 -1.11 7.23 8.49
CA ARG A 155 0.07 7.78 7.83
C ARG A 155 0.01 7.62 6.31
N ALA A 156 -0.44 6.47 5.82
CA ALA A 156 -0.61 6.21 4.40
C ALA A 156 -1.68 7.13 3.75
N LEU A 157 -2.70 7.55 4.50
CA LEU A 157 -3.79 8.42 4.02
C LEU A 157 -3.45 9.91 3.98
N LEU A 158 -2.32 10.36 4.51
CA LEU A 158 -1.99 11.79 4.70
C LEU A 158 -2.07 12.64 3.44
N ASN A 159 -1.62 12.13 2.31
CA ASN A 159 -1.57 12.85 1.04
C ASN A 159 -2.71 12.47 0.07
N ASP A 160 -3.84 11.97 0.58
CA ASP A 160 -4.98 11.50 -0.22
C ASP A 160 -4.55 10.58 -1.37
N PRO A 161 -3.98 9.40 -1.08
CA PRO A 161 -3.39 8.53 -2.08
C PRO A 161 -4.44 8.00 -3.06
N GLU A 162 -4.03 7.78 -4.31
CA GLU A 162 -4.86 7.12 -5.33
C GLU A 162 -4.93 5.60 -5.10
N ILE A 163 -3.89 5.02 -4.46
CA ILE A 163 -3.81 3.60 -4.11
C ILE A 163 -3.05 3.40 -2.81
N ILE A 164 -3.48 2.42 -2.01
CA ILE A 164 -2.72 1.86 -0.89
C ILE A 164 -2.11 0.54 -1.32
N LEU A 165 -0.79 0.42 -1.15
CA LEU A 165 -0.01 -0.80 -1.32
C LEU A 165 0.31 -1.35 0.07
N ALA A 166 -0.26 -2.49 0.42
CA ALA A 166 -0.04 -3.12 1.72
C ALA A 166 0.72 -4.44 1.53
N ASP A 167 1.88 -4.56 2.18
CA ASP A 167 2.69 -5.78 2.15
C ASP A 167 2.59 -6.48 3.51
N GLU A 168 1.84 -7.59 3.57
CA GLU A 168 1.53 -8.39 4.76
C GLU A 168 1.01 -7.55 5.95
N PRO A 169 -0.03 -6.69 5.76
CA PRO A 169 -0.42 -5.70 6.77
C PRO A 169 -0.97 -6.30 8.08
N THR A 170 -1.27 -7.58 8.10
CA THR A 170 -1.83 -8.32 9.25
C THR A 170 -0.88 -9.35 9.83
N GLY A 171 0.31 -9.52 9.26
CA GLY A 171 1.22 -10.63 9.59
C GLY A 171 1.74 -10.65 11.04
N ASN A 172 1.61 -9.57 11.80
CA ASN A 172 2.02 -9.47 13.20
C ASN A 172 0.82 -9.29 14.16
N LEU A 173 -0.41 -9.56 13.70
CA LEU A 173 -1.63 -9.33 14.45
C LEU A 173 -2.36 -10.65 14.72
N ASP A 174 -3.18 -10.66 15.77
CA ASP A 174 -4.11 -11.75 16.03
C ASP A 174 -5.25 -11.77 14.98
N PRO A 175 -5.99 -12.88 14.83
CA PRO A 175 -7.01 -13.03 13.79
C PRO A 175 -8.11 -11.96 13.86
N ASP A 176 -8.63 -11.64 15.03
CA ASP A 176 -9.73 -10.68 15.19
C ASP A 176 -9.27 -9.28 14.80
N THR A 177 -8.10 -8.86 15.27
CA THR A 177 -7.47 -7.58 14.89
C THR A 177 -7.17 -7.54 13.38
N SER A 178 -6.75 -8.67 12.80
CA SER A 178 -6.49 -8.78 11.35
C SER A 178 -7.75 -8.52 10.53
N GLU A 179 -8.89 -9.07 10.92
CA GLU A 179 -10.17 -8.81 10.26
C GLU A 179 -10.57 -7.34 10.36
N GLU A 180 -10.39 -6.70 11.51
CA GLU A 180 -10.65 -5.28 11.69
C GLU A 180 -9.80 -4.39 10.77
N ILE A 181 -8.51 -4.71 10.60
CA ILE A 181 -7.60 -3.98 9.70
C ILE A 181 -8.02 -4.14 8.24
N VAL A 182 -8.39 -5.35 7.83
CA VAL A 182 -8.86 -5.60 6.45
C VAL A 182 -10.20 -4.90 6.20
N LEU A 183 -11.12 -4.92 7.17
CA LEU A 183 -12.38 -4.19 7.07
C LEU A 183 -12.14 -2.68 6.91
N LEU A 184 -11.22 -2.10 7.67
CA LEU A 184 -10.83 -0.69 7.53
C LEU A 184 -10.28 -0.40 6.12
N LEU A 185 -9.37 -1.23 5.60
CA LEU A 185 -8.83 -1.06 4.24
C LEU A 185 -9.92 -1.21 3.17
N LYS A 186 -10.89 -2.10 3.38
CA LYS A 186 -12.05 -2.26 2.49
C LYS A 186 -12.97 -1.03 2.51
N GLN A 187 -13.21 -0.42 3.67
CA GLN A 187 -13.95 0.85 3.77
C GLN A 187 -13.23 1.99 3.05
N ILE A 188 -11.89 2.04 3.13
CA ILE A 188 -11.08 3.01 2.40
C ILE A 188 -11.22 2.80 0.88
N SER A 189 -11.23 1.55 0.40
CA SER A 189 -11.42 1.30 -1.04
C SER A 189 -12.81 1.76 -1.51
N GLN A 190 -13.85 1.54 -0.72
CA GLN A 190 -15.21 1.99 -1.03
C GLN A 190 -15.34 3.53 -1.12
N SER A 191 -14.42 4.27 -0.50
CA SER A 191 -14.35 5.73 -0.61
C SER A 191 -13.59 6.22 -1.87
N GLY A 192 -13.13 5.30 -2.74
CA GLY A 192 -12.51 5.59 -4.03
C GLY A 192 -11.00 5.43 -4.11
N THR A 193 -10.31 5.15 -3.00
CA THR A 193 -8.88 4.83 -3.00
C THR A 193 -8.68 3.36 -3.36
N ALA A 194 -7.90 3.03 -4.38
CA ALA A 194 -7.58 1.62 -4.67
C ALA A 194 -6.78 0.98 -3.51
N VAL A 195 -6.94 -0.32 -3.29
CA VAL A 195 -6.19 -1.06 -2.27
C VAL A 195 -5.67 -2.36 -2.87
N LEU A 196 -4.35 -2.55 -2.83
CA LEU A 196 -3.68 -3.79 -3.21
C LEU A 196 -2.98 -4.37 -1.98
N ILE A 197 -3.42 -5.54 -1.52
CA ILE A 197 -2.89 -6.21 -0.33
C ILE A 197 -2.14 -7.46 -0.75
N ALA A 198 -0.82 -7.46 -0.55
CA ALA A 198 -0.01 -8.66 -0.65
C ALA A 198 -0.13 -9.47 0.64
N THR A 199 -0.54 -10.73 0.56
CA THR A 199 -0.62 -11.63 1.71
C THR A 199 -0.54 -13.10 1.28
N HIS A 200 -0.23 -13.96 2.24
CA HIS A 200 -0.31 -15.41 2.13
C HIS A 200 -1.35 -16.00 3.10
N ASP A 201 -2.11 -15.16 3.80
CA ASP A 201 -3.18 -15.59 4.71
C ASP A 201 -4.48 -15.90 3.94
N TYR A 202 -4.68 -17.16 3.62
CA TYR A 202 -5.87 -17.63 2.92
C TYR A 202 -7.14 -17.57 3.77
N HIS A 203 -7.03 -17.52 5.09
CA HIS A 203 -8.21 -17.37 5.97
C HIS A 203 -8.83 -15.99 5.77
N ILE A 204 -8.03 -14.96 5.88
CA ILE A 204 -8.49 -13.57 5.73
C ILE A 204 -9.07 -13.30 4.32
N ILE A 205 -8.47 -13.91 3.28
CA ILE A 205 -8.96 -13.77 1.91
C ILE A 205 -10.34 -14.42 1.73
N ARG A 206 -10.58 -15.56 2.38
CA ARG A 206 -11.90 -16.23 2.36
C ARG A 206 -12.96 -15.45 3.13
N THR A 207 -12.59 -14.82 4.25
CA THR A 207 -13.48 -13.95 5.05
C THR A 207 -13.87 -12.69 4.26
N PHE A 208 -12.95 -12.14 3.46
CA PHE A 208 -13.17 -10.93 2.67
C PHE A 208 -12.98 -11.19 1.17
N PRO A 209 -13.89 -11.92 0.51
CA PRO A 209 -13.73 -12.24 -0.91
C PRO A 209 -13.70 -10.98 -1.77
N SER A 210 -12.72 -10.95 -2.68
CA SER A 210 -12.52 -9.90 -3.67
C SER A 210 -11.68 -10.42 -4.84
N ARG A 211 -11.35 -9.56 -5.81
CA ARG A 211 -10.48 -9.90 -6.93
C ARG A 211 -9.12 -10.39 -6.43
N ILE A 212 -8.61 -11.47 -7.02
CA ILE A 212 -7.37 -12.10 -6.63
C ILE A 212 -6.39 -12.10 -7.80
N ILE A 213 -5.18 -11.66 -7.53
CA ILE A 213 -4.01 -11.76 -8.40
C ILE A 213 -3.01 -12.68 -7.74
N LYS A 214 -2.54 -13.71 -8.44
CA LYS A 214 -1.61 -14.70 -7.91
C LYS A 214 -0.23 -14.59 -8.54
N CYS A 215 0.80 -14.43 -7.71
CA CYS A 215 2.18 -14.65 -8.11
C CYS A 215 2.53 -16.14 -7.94
N ASP A 216 2.80 -16.82 -9.05
CA ASP A 216 3.09 -18.25 -9.05
C ASP A 216 4.12 -18.59 -10.14
N ASN A 217 5.18 -19.31 -9.77
CA ASN A 217 6.22 -19.78 -10.71
C ASN A 217 6.77 -18.68 -11.65
N GLY A 218 7.03 -17.49 -11.10
CA GLY A 218 7.57 -16.36 -11.86
C GLY A 218 6.56 -15.69 -12.81
N LYS A 219 5.26 -15.96 -12.64
CA LYS A 219 4.16 -15.36 -13.42
C LYS A 219 3.17 -14.67 -12.51
N VAL A 220 2.42 -13.73 -13.09
CA VAL A 220 1.26 -13.09 -12.46
C VAL A 220 0.01 -13.57 -13.17
N LEU A 221 -0.91 -14.16 -12.42
CA LEU A 221 -2.18 -14.70 -12.91
C LEU A 221 -3.31 -13.85 -12.35
N GLU A 222 -4.12 -13.25 -13.22
CA GLU A 222 -5.33 -12.52 -12.86
C GLU A 222 -6.51 -13.48 -12.63
N ASP A 223 -7.47 -13.06 -11.80
CA ASP A 223 -8.69 -13.82 -11.47
C ASP A 223 -8.43 -15.26 -10.98
N ALA A 224 -7.33 -15.43 -10.24
CA ALA A 224 -7.00 -16.72 -9.66
C ALA A 224 -8.07 -17.14 -8.63
N LYS A 225 -8.50 -18.41 -8.70
CA LYS A 225 -9.36 -19.00 -7.67
C LYS A 225 -8.50 -19.55 -6.54
N ILE A 226 -8.97 -19.38 -5.32
CA ILE A 226 -8.40 -20.08 -4.15
C ILE A 226 -8.86 -21.54 -4.25
N ALA A 227 -7.92 -22.45 -4.29
CA ALA A 227 -8.18 -23.89 -4.22
C ALA A 227 -8.65 -24.30 -2.81
#